data_7688959b2a0dbcd4b087f6f5cd17f2f4
#
_entry.id   7688959b2a0dbcd4b087f6f5cd17f2f4
#
_cell.length_a   1.000
_cell.length_b   1.000
_cell.length_c   1.000
_cell.angle_alpha   90.00
_cell.angle_beta   90.00
_cell.angle_gamma   90.00
#
_symmetry.space_group_name_H-M   'P 1'
#
loop_
_entity.id
_entity.type
_entity.pdbx_description
1 polymer ?
#
loop_
_entity_poly.entity_id
_entity_poly.type
_entity_poly.pdbx_seq_one_letter_code
_entity_poly.pdbx_strand_id
1 'polypeptide(L)'
;MDPSGWIAAISALLALAALYFTSQQTASARQQTALQQQMREDQAQPYVWADIRPNDESMHLMMLVVHNEGPTTATDVSVAFDPPLPREIGGSGSSSEYRIVGMPPGRTMRWHLNLAPDWLNGASAKRFKVTVRSSGPFGAVLPIAYELDVDEYRRASATPPGTINGITKQLKKLNESVRSLK
;
A
#
# COMPACT_ATOMS: atom_id res chain seq x y z
N MET A 1 -59.45 -1.21 -48.82
CA MET A 1 -58.40 -1.47 -47.79
C MET A 1 -58.94 -0.87 -46.49
N ASP A 2 -59.17 -1.73 -45.49
CA ASP A 2 -59.75 -1.25 -44.21
C ASP A 2 -58.71 -0.44 -43.43
N PRO A 3 -59.06 0.75 -43.02
CA PRO A 3 -58.15 1.64 -42.25
C PRO A 3 -57.67 1.02 -40.92
N SER A 4 -58.40 0.06 -40.35
CA SER A 4 -58.07 -0.69 -39.15
C SER A 4 -56.87 -1.62 -39.34
N GLY A 5 -56.66 -2.17 -40.54
CA GLY A 5 -55.52 -3.06 -40.83
C GLY A 5 -54.16 -2.34 -40.83
N TRP A 6 -54.13 -1.10 -41.31
CA TRP A 6 -52.91 -0.31 -41.31
C TRP A 6 -52.47 0.13 -39.89
N ILE A 7 -53.46 0.46 -39.06
CA ILE A 7 -53.20 0.84 -37.67
C ILE A 7 -52.62 -0.37 -36.92
N ALA A 8 -53.19 -1.55 -37.12
CA ALA A 8 -52.68 -2.78 -36.49
C ALA A 8 -51.24 -3.13 -36.95
N ALA A 9 -50.93 -2.97 -38.24
CA ALA A 9 -49.58 -3.22 -38.76
C ALA A 9 -48.53 -2.25 -38.20
N ILE A 10 -48.87 -0.96 -38.12
CA ILE A 10 -47.97 0.07 -37.52
C ILE A 10 -47.77 -0.21 -36.05
N SER A 11 -48.78 -0.56 -35.28
CA SER A 11 -48.67 -0.91 -33.87
C SER A 11 -47.77 -2.14 -33.63
N ALA A 12 -47.90 -3.16 -34.48
CA ALA A 12 -47.06 -4.34 -34.41
C ALA A 12 -45.58 -4.02 -34.68
N LEU A 13 -45.28 -3.16 -35.68
CA LEU A 13 -43.93 -2.71 -35.97
C LEU A 13 -43.31 -1.90 -34.80
N LEU A 14 -44.09 -1.01 -34.22
CA LEU A 14 -43.66 -0.24 -33.06
C LEU A 14 -43.37 -1.14 -31.85
N ALA A 15 -44.21 -2.17 -31.62
CA ALA A 15 -43.99 -3.13 -30.54
C ALA A 15 -42.72 -3.96 -30.77
N LEU A 16 -42.43 -4.41 -32.00
CA LEU A 16 -41.19 -5.11 -32.33
C LEU A 16 -39.94 -4.21 -32.16
N ALA A 17 -40.05 -2.96 -32.60
CA ALA A 17 -38.96 -2.00 -32.40
C ALA A 17 -38.71 -1.75 -30.91
N ALA A 18 -39.76 -1.56 -30.10
CA ALA A 18 -39.63 -1.39 -28.65
C ALA A 18 -38.98 -2.61 -27.98
N LEU A 19 -39.35 -3.82 -28.34
CA LEU A 19 -38.73 -5.04 -27.84
C LEU A 19 -37.25 -5.12 -28.22
N TYR A 20 -36.89 -4.75 -29.44
CA TYR A 20 -35.50 -4.72 -29.87
C TYR A 20 -34.67 -3.71 -29.05
N PHE A 21 -35.14 -2.50 -28.90
CA PHE A 21 -34.44 -1.47 -28.06
C PHE A 21 -34.36 -1.88 -26.59
N THR A 22 -35.43 -2.47 -26.04
CA THR A 22 -35.42 -2.95 -24.65
C THR A 22 -34.40 -4.06 -24.43
N SER A 23 -34.26 -4.98 -25.42
CA SER A 23 -33.25 -6.03 -25.34
C SER A 23 -31.82 -5.48 -25.33
N GLN A 24 -31.54 -4.49 -26.17
CA GLN A 24 -30.24 -3.81 -26.18
C GLN A 24 -29.97 -3.05 -24.88
N GLN A 25 -30.94 -2.33 -24.35
CA GLN A 25 -30.82 -1.62 -23.04
C GLN A 25 -30.54 -2.60 -21.92
N THR A 26 -31.19 -3.76 -21.90
CA THR A 26 -30.96 -4.79 -20.87
C THR A 26 -29.55 -5.36 -20.93
N ALA A 27 -29.02 -5.59 -22.14
CA ALA A 27 -27.63 -6.04 -22.30
C ALA A 27 -26.63 -5.00 -21.78
N SER A 28 -26.81 -3.73 -22.12
CA SER A 28 -25.97 -2.62 -21.65
C SER A 28 -26.06 -2.45 -20.13
N ALA A 29 -27.24 -2.56 -19.54
CA ALA A 29 -27.46 -2.49 -18.09
C ALA A 29 -26.72 -3.62 -17.35
N ARG A 30 -26.75 -4.84 -17.88
CA ARG A 30 -26.00 -5.98 -17.31
C ARG A 30 -24.49 -5.76 -17.34
N GLN A 31 -23.95 -5.23 -18.43
CA GLN A 31 -22.53 -4.87 -18.51
C GLN A 31 -22.15 -3.80 -17.51
N GLN A 32 -22.96 -2.74 -17.37
CA GLN A 32 -22.72 -1.69 -16.37
C GLN A 32 -22.73 -2.25 -14.94
N THR A 33 -23.66 -3.16 -14.63
CA THR A 33 -23.72 -3.77 -13.30
C THR A 33 -22.49 -4.61 -13.02
N ALA A 34 -22.04 -5.42 -14.00
CA ALA A 34 -20.82 -6.23 -13.86
C ALA A 34 -19.57 -5.36 -13.65
N LEU A 35 -19.42 -4.28 -14.42
CA LEU A 35 -18.32 -3.33 -14.25
C LEU A 35 -18.36 -2.63 -12.88
N GLN A 36 -19.54 -2.22 -12.43
CA GLN A 36 -19.70 -1.62 -11.10
C GLN A 36 -19.34 -2.60 -9.98
N GLN A 37 -19.69 -3.86 -10.12
CA GLN A 37 -19.31 -4.90 -9.15
C GLN A 37 -17.81 -5.09 -9.13
N GLN A 38 -17.17 -5.22 -10.29
CA GLN A 38 -15.71 -5.33 -10.38
C GLN A 38 -15.01 -4.12 -9.78
N MET A 39 -15.46 -2.91 -10.07
CA MET A 39 -14.90 -1.69 -9.47
C MET A 39 -15.04 -1.67 -7.93
N ARG A 40 -16.16 -2.16 -7.37
CA ARG A 40 -16.33 -2.28 -5.92
C ARG A 40 -15.39 -3.31 -5.31
N GLU A 41 -15.19 -4.44 -5.98
CA GLU A 41 -14.26 -5.48 -5.54
C GLU A 41 -12.82 -4.95 -5.55
N ASP A 42 -12.42 -4.25 -6.62
CA ASP A 42 -11.09 -3.63 -6.73
C ASP A 42 -10.85 -2.55 -5.66
N GLN A 43 -11.86 -1.70 -5.42
CA GLN A 43 -11.79 -0.67 -4.38
C GLN A 43 -11.76 -1.23 -2.95
N ALA A 44 -12.30 -2.42 -2.75
CA ALA A 44 -12.34 -3.09 -1.46
C ALA A 44 -11.14 -4.04 -1.25
N GLN A 45 -10.15 -4.03 -2.13
CA GLN A 45 -8.94 -4.84 -1.94
C GLN A 45 -7.99 -4.22 -0.91
N PRO A 46 -7.23 -5.04 -0.15
CA PRO A 46 -6.16 -4.53 0.69
C PRO A 46 -5.03 -3.97 -0.16
N TYR A 47 -4.40 -2.91 0.32
CA TYR A 47 -3.22 -2.33 -0.29
C TYR A 47 -2.06 -2.37 0.70
N VAL A 48 -1.18 -3.36 0.53
CA VAL A 48 -0.01 -3.55 1.39
C VAL A 48 1.23 -3.08 0.65
N TRP A 49 2.01 -2.24 1.31
CA TRP A 49 3.30 -1.79 0.83
C TRP A 49 4.40 -1.98 1.88
N ALA A 50 5.63 -2.00 1.45
CA ALA A 50 6.81 -2.11 2.29
C ALA A 50 7.79 -0.98 1.99
N ASP A 51 8.51 -0.50 3.00
CA ASP A 51 9.51 0.55 2.87
C ASP A 51 10.69 0.29 3.81
N ILE A 52 11.89 0.73 3.40
CA ILE A 52 13.10 0.67 4.22
C ILE A 52 13.51 2.10 4.52
N ARG A 53 13.32 2.56 5.75
CA ARG A 53 13.55 3.94 6.13
C ARG A 53 14.23 4.05 7.50
N PRO A 54 14.88 5.20 7.79
CA PRO A 54 15.36 5.49 9.13
C PRO A 54 14.22 5.53 10.14
N ASN A 55 14.50 5.15 11.38
CA ASN A 55 13.54 5.29 12.48
C ASN A 55 13.26 6.77 12.75
N ASP A 56 11.99 7.13 12.80
CA ASP A 56 11.53 8.50 13.03
C ASP A 56 12.01 9.08 14.38
N GLU A 57 12.26 8.23 15.38
CA GLU A 57 12.65 8.65 16.73
C GLU A 57 14.16 8.84 16.88
N SER A 58 14.96 7.93 16.31
CA SER A 58 16.41 7.90 16.56
C SER A 58 17.25 8.31 15.37
N MET A 59 16.73 8.19 14.13
CA MET A 59 17.46 8.37 12.87
C MET A 59 18.73 7.51 12.73
N HIS A 60 19.08 6.76 13.78
CA HIS A 60 20.28 5.91 13.82
C HIS A 60 20.01 4.46 13.40
N LEU A 61 18.74 4.06 13.34
CA LEU A 61 18.32 2.71 13.00
C LEU A 61 17.57 2.71 11.67
N MET A 62 17.93 1.79 10.79
CA MET A 62 17.11 1.48 9.62
C MET A 62 16.03 0.47 9.99
N MET A 63 14.85 0.68 9.47
CA MET A 63 13.69 -0.18 9.70
C MET A 63 13.07 -0.62 8.38
N LEU A 64 12.64 -1.86 8.34
CA LEU A 64 11.62 -2.31 7.41
C LEU A 64 10.25 -1.96 8.00
N VAL A 65 9.44 -1.28 7.25
CA VAL A 65 8.05 -0.96 7.57
C VAL A 65 7.16 -1.65 6.56
N VAL A 66 6.18 -2.40 7.02
CA VAL A 66 5.12 -2.98 6.19
C VAL A 66 3.79 -2.44 6.69
N HIS A 67 2.99 -1.88 5.80
CA HIS A 67 1.74 -1.20 6.16
C HIS A 67 0.62 -1.61 5.22
N ASN A 68 -0.58 -1.82 5.77
CA ASN A 68 -1.80 -2.00 4.99
C ASN A 68 -2.60 -0.68 4.98
N GLU A 69 -2.55 0.02 3.87
CA GLU A 69 -3.29 1.27 3.65
C GLU A 69 -4.69 1.02 3.04
N GLY A 70 -4.95 -0.23 2.64
CA GLY A 70 -6.23 -0.61 2.05
C GLY A 70 -7.37 -0.67 3.05
N PRO A 71 -8.62 -0.66 2.57
CA PRO A 71 -9.82 -0.63 3.42
C PRO A 71 -10.15 -1.99 4.05
N THR A 72 -9.51 -3.08 3.62
CA THR A 72 -9.81 -4.43 4.08
C THR A 72 -8.59 -5.13 4.65
N THR A 73 -8.83 -6.20 5.40
CA THR A 73 -7.75 -7.02 5.96
C THR A 73 -7.02 -7.79 4.87
N ALA A 74 -5.70 -7.62 4.81
CA ALA A 74 -4.82 -8.47 4.03
C ALA A 74 -4.48 -9.74 4.82
N THR A 75 -4.51 -10.89 4.16
CA THR A 75 -4.07 -12.19 4.69
C THR A 75 -2.93 -12.74 3.87
N ASP A 76 -2.16 -13.66 4.44
CA ASP A 76 -1.03 -14.33 3.78
C ASP A 76 -0.06 -13.35 3.11
N VAL A 77 0.23 -12.26 3.83
CA VAL A 77 1.12 -11.21 3.31
C VAL A 77 2.54 -11.74 3.27
N SER A 78 3.18 -11.70 2.10
CA SER A 78 4.60 -11.95 1.94
C SER A 78 5.30 -10.77 1.27
N VAL A 79 6.42 -10.37 1.84
CA VAL A 79 7.27 -9.30 1.32
C VAL A 79 8.63 -9.87 1.02
N ALA A 80 8.98 -9.96 -0.26
CA ALA A 80 10.25 -10.49 -0.73
C ALA A 80 11.19 -9.38 -1.19
N PHE A 81 12.49 -9.54 -0.89
CA PHE A 81 13.55 -8.60 -1.24
C PHE A 81 14.65 -9.29 -2.07
N ASP A 82 15.07 -8.62 -3.11
CA ASP A 82 16.21 -9.01 -3.93
C ASP A 82 17.13 -7.79 -4.15
N PRO A 83 18.38 -7.80 -3.63
CA PRO A 83 19.00 -8.82 -2.78
C PRO A 83 18.36 -8.95 -1.38
N PRO A 84 18.66 -10.02 -0.62
CA PRO A 84 18.16 -10.21 0.73
C PRO A 84 18.57 -9.08 1.68
N LEU A 85 17.66 -8.68 2.58
CA LEU A 85 17.95 -7.68 3.59
C LEU A 85 18.89 -8.21 4.67
N PRO A 86 19.83 -7.40 5.17
CA PRO A 86 20.62 -7.76 6.33
C PRO A 86 19.69 -7.98 7.53
N ARG A 87 19.95 -9.02 8.30
CA ARG A 87 19.16 -9.35 9.48
C ARG A 87 19.49 -8.39 10.62
N GLU A 88 18.57 -8.36 11.60
CA GLU A 88 18.55 -7.51 12.78
C GLU A 88 19.91 -7.29 13.46
N ILE A 89 20.02 -6.20 14.22
CA ILE A 89 21.18 -5.81 15.01
C ILE A 89 21.65 -7.00 15.88
N GLY A 90 22.86 -7.48 15.63
CA GLY A 90 23.48 -8.61 16.36
C GLY A 90 23.16 -10.00 15.81
N GLY A 91 22.37 -10.15 14.74
CA GLY A 91 22.11 -11.40 14.05
C GLY A 91 23.03 -11.60 12.85
N SER A 92 23.72 -12.73 12.76
CA SER A 92 24.43 -13.14 11.54
C SER A 92 23.44 -13.77 10.55
N GLY A 93 23.07 -13.05 9.49
CA GLY A 93 22.23 -13.61 8.43
C GLY A 93 21.54 -12.53 7.60
N SER A 94 20.85 -12.98 6.56
CA SER A 94 20.01 -12.15 5.71
C SER A 94 18.63 -12.78 5.59
N SER A 95 17.60 -11.97 5.37
CA SER A 95 16.25 -12.45 5.10
C SER A 95 15.79 -11.97 3.74
N SER A 96 15.38 -12.92 2.90
CA SER A 96 14.83 -12.64 1.57
C SER A 96 13.31 -12.45 1.59
N GLU A 97 12.63 -12.93 2.65
CA GLU A 97 11.18 -12.90 2.73
C GLU A 97 10.69 -12.69 4.17
N TYR A 98 9.68 -11.84 4.32
CA TYR A 98 8.94 -11.60 5.56
C TYR A 98 7.49 -12.03 5.35
N ARG A 99 6.96 -12.85 6.26
CA ARG A 99 5.60 -13.37 6.19
C ARG A 99 4.77 -12.88 7.38
N ILE A 100 3.56 -12.43 7.09
CA ILE A 100 2.61 -11.91 8.07
C ILE A 100 1.26 -12.57 7.80
N VAL A 101 0.70 -13.24 8.82
CA VAL A 101 -0.55 -13.99 8.68
C VAL A 101 -1.73 -13.08 8.37
N GLY A 102 -1.80 -11.89 8.99
CA GLY A 102 -2.90 -10.97 8.75
C GLY A 102 -2.55 -9.53 9.11
N MET A 103 -3.00 -8.62 8.27
CA MET A 103 -2.84 -7.17 8.43
C MET A 103 -4.19 -6.47 8.27
N PRO A 104 -4.89 -6.14 9.35
CA PRO A 104 -6.07 -5.27 9.30
C PRO A 104 -5.75 -3.91 8.69
N PRO A 105 -6.76 -3.16 8.23
CA PRO A 105 -6.61 -1.78 7.76
C PRO A 105 -5.84 -0.91 8.76
N GLY A 106 -4.88 -0.12 8.26
CA GLY A 106 -4.06 0.76 9.08
C GLY A 106 -2.98 0.08 9.92
N ARG A 107 -2.90 -1.26 9.94
CA ARG A 107 -1.85 -1.96 10.68
C ARG A 107 -0.49 -1.71 10.08
N THR A 108 0.48 -1.39 10.95
CA THR A 108 1.89 -1.24 10.61
C THR A 108 2.73 -2.24 11.38
N MET A 109 3.59 -2.97 10.69
CA MET A 109 4.63 -3.84 11.26
C MET A 109 5.99 -3.21 11.01
N ARG A 110 6.89 -3.28 12.00
CA ARG A 110 8.23 -2.70 11.93
C ARG A 110 9.26 -3.70 12.39
N TRP A 111 10.36 -3.81 11.64
CA TRP A 111 11.53 -4.62 12.00
C TRP A 111 12.77 -3.73 11.95
N HIS A 112 13.58 -3.80 12.99
CA HIS A 112 14.87 -3.12 13.01
C HIS A 112 15.87 -3.93 12.19
N LEU A 113 16.53 -3.29 11.24
CA LEU A 113 17.45 -3.98 10.31
C LEU A 113 18.90 -3.79 10.75
N ASN A 114 19.41 -2.55 10.75
CA ASN A 114 20.78 -2.24 11.08
C ASN A 114 20.94 -0.77 11.48
N LEU A 115 22.13 -0.38 11.95
CA LEU A 115 22.47 1.01 12.16
C LEU A 115 22.53 1.74 10.81
N ALA A 116 21.86 2.89 10.73
CA ALA A 116 21.80 3.68 9.51
C ALA A 116 23.19 4.11 8.99
N PRO A 117 24.15 4.59 9.86
CA PRO A 117 25.48 4.94 9.42
C PRO A 117 26.24 3.74 8.83
N ASP A 118 26.14 2.57 9.44
CA ASP A 118 26.84 1.37 9.00
C ASP A 118 26.29 0.89 7.65
N TRP A 119 24.98 0.95 7.48
CA TRP A 119 24.37 0.56 6.23
C TRP A 119 24.64 1.56 5.12
N LEU A 120 24.43 2.86 5.36
CA LEU A 120 24.62 3.91 4.36
C LEU A 120 26.09 4.05 3.93
N ASN A 121 27.05 3.84 4.83
CA ASN A 121 28.49 3.96 4.54
C ASN A 121 29.16 2.62 4.20
N GLY A 122 28.52 1.51 4.52
CA GLY A 122 29.04 0.16 4.27
C GLY A 122 28.93 -0.30 2.82
N ALA A 123 29.51 -1.47 2.56
CA ALA A 123 29.47 -2.15 1.26
C ALA A 123 28.15 -2.90 1.00
N SER A 124 27.16 -2.81 1.89
CA SER A 124 25.87 -3.47 1.74
C SER A 124 25.09 -2.93 0.54
N ALA A 125 24.23 -3.75 -0.03
CA ALA A 125 23.35 -3.34 -1.12
C ALA A 125 22.51 -2.13 -0.69
N LYS A 126 22.30 -1.20 -1.63
CA LYS A 126 21.50 0.01 -1.44
C LYS A 126 20.16 -0.06 -2.17
N ARG A 127 20.11 -0.81 -3.25
CA ARG A 127 18.91 -0.98 -4.08
C ARG A 127 18.33 -2.36 -3.88
N PHE A 128 17.03 -2.42 -3.72
CA PHE A 128 16.28 -3.62 -3.46
C PHE A 128 15.06 -3.67 -4.35
N LYS A 129 14.88 -4.76 -5.06
CA LYS A 129 13.61 -5.07 -5.68
C LYS A 129 12.70 -5.65 -4.61
N VAL A 130 11.57 -5.00 -4.39
CA VAL A 130 10.56 -5.42 -3.42
C VAL A 130 9.40 -6.05 -4.17
N THR A 131 8.93 -7.20 -3.69
CA THR A 131 7.72 -7.84 -4.20
C THR A 131 6.80 -8.13 -3.03
N VAL A 132 5.63 -7.52 -3.04
CA VAL A 132 4.58 -7.73 -2.03
C VAL A 132 3.47 -8.58 -2.63
N ARG A 133 3.08 -9.64 -1.91
CA ARG A 133 1.93 -10.50 -2.23
C ARG A 133 1.02 -10.54 -1.03
N SER A 134 -0.27 -10.58 -1.27
CA SER A 134 -1.29 -10.72 -0.24
C SER A 134 -2.57 -11.29 -0.81
N SER A 135 -3.46 -11.73 0.07
CA SER A 135 -4.83 -12.12 -0.25
C SER A 135 -5.79 -11.18 0.46
N GLY A 136 -6.92 -10.91 -0.18
CA GLY A 136 -8.01 -10.10 0.35
C GLY A 136 -9.30 -10.90 0.44
N PRO A 137 -10.43 -10.27 0.75
CA PRO A 137 -11.72 -10.93 0.89
C PRO A 137 -12.23 -11.57 -0.41
N PHE A 138 -11.72 -11.12 -1.57
CA PHE A 138 -12.10 -11.62 -2.90
C PHE A 138 -11.03 -12.54 -3.52
N GLY A 139 -10.05 -12.98 -2.75
CA GLY A 139 -8.97 -13.86 -3.20
C GLY A 139 -7.60 -13.19 -3.25
N ALA A 140 -6.69 -13.76 -4.05
CA ALA A 140 -5.33 -13.24 -4.19
C ALA A 140 -5.33 -11.87 -4.88
N VAL A 141 -4.60 -10.92 -4.29
CA VAL A 141 -4.38 -9.59 -4.87
C VAL A 141 -3.22 -9.66 -5.87
N LEU A 142 -3.26 -8.84 -6.90
CA LEU A 142 -2.15 -8.73 -7.86
C LEU A 142 -0.86 -8.33 -7.12
N PRO A 143 0.26 -9.04 -7.34
CA PRO A 143 1.53 -8.71 -6.72
C PRO A 143 1.99 -7.31 -7.09
N ILE A 144 2.46 -6.56 -6.11
CA ILE A 144 3.08 -5.24 -6.32
C ILE A 144 4.59 -5.42 -6.32
N ALA A 145 5.27 -4.94 -7.35
CA ALA A 145 6.72 -4.97 -7.44
C ALA A 145 7.27 -3.59 -7.77
N TYR A 146 8.29 -3.15 -7.02
CA TYR A 146 8.98 -1.87 -7.19
C TYR A 146 10.42 -1.95 -6.67
N GLU A 147 11.19 -0.92 -6.95
CA GLU A 147 12.56 -0.77 -6.46
C GLU A 147 12.61 0.26 -5.34
N LEU A 148 13.40 -0.04 -4.30
CA LEU A 148 13.74 0.89 -3.22
C LEU A 148 15.24 1.20 -3.29
N ASP A 149 15.60 2.48 -3.25
CA ASP A 149 16.98 2.94 -3.12
C ASP A 149 17.17 3.61 -1.76
N VAL A 150 17.86 2.93 -0.86
CA VAL A 150 18.12 3.42 0.51
C VAL A 150 18.99 4.69 0.51
N ASP A 151 19.78 4.93 -0.55
CA ASP A 151 20.57 6.16 -0.68
C ASP A 151 19.73 7.42 -0.92
N GLU A 152 18.45 7.29 -1.28
CA GLU A 152 17.53 8.42 -1.37
C GLU A 152 17.38 9.13 -0.03
N TYR A 153 17.39 8.41 1.09
CA TYR A 153 17.34 9.00 2.44
C TYR A 153 18.57 9.83 2.78
N ARG A 154 19.71 9.55 2.17
CA ARG A 154 20.92 10.35 2.32
C ARG A 154 20.79 11.73 1.67
N ARG A 155 20.02 11.80 0.59
CA ARG A 155 19.75 13.03 -0.18
C ARG A 155 18.57 13.79 0.39
N ALA A 156 17.61 13.09 0.97
CA ALA A 156 16.49 13.68 1.66
C ALA A 156 17.01 14.31 2.96
N SER A 157 17.26 15.61 2.94
CA SER A 157 17.67 16.39 4.13
C SER A 157 16.51 16.43 5.12
N ALA A 158 16.32 15.37 5.87
CA ALA A 158 15.19 15.23 6.75
C ALA A 158 15.63 15.11 8.21
N THR A 159 15.87 16.25 8.83
CA THR A 159 15.59 16.36 10.26
C THR A 159 14.17 16.92 10.35
N PRO A 160 13.13 16.11 10.59
CA PRO A 160 11.79 16.64 10.81
C PRO A 160 11.85 17.60 11.99
N PRO A 161 11.31 18.82 11.89
CA PRO A 161 11.18 19.70 13.04
C PRO A 161 10.27 19.00 14.06
N GLY A 162 10.72 18.83 15.29
CA GLY A 162 9.90 18.25 16.37
C GLY A 162 10.23 16.81 16.76
N THR A 163 11.39 16.28 16.42
CA THR A 163 11.82 14.96 16.90
C THR A 163 11.95 14.95 18.43
N ILE A 164 11.65 13.79 19.07
CA ILE A 164 11.82 13.56 20.50
C ILE A 164 13.24 13.95 20.95
N ASN A 165 14.25 13.68 20.13
CA ASN A 165 15.63 14.12 20.36
C ASN A 165 15.79 15.65 20.39
N GLY A 166 15.05 16.36 19.53
CA GLY A 166 15.00 17.84 19.55
C GLY A 166 14.40 18.37 20.86
N ILE A 167 13.29 17.78 21.29
CA ILE A 167 12.63 18.11 22.56
C ILE A 167 13.56 17.81 23.75
N THR A 168 14.19 16.64 23.78
CA THR A 168 15.14 16.24 24.84
C THR A 168 16.33 17.19 24.91
N LYS A 169 16.84 17.64 23.76
CA LYS A 169 17.95 18.62 23.71
C LYS A 169 17.52 20.00 24.23
N GLN A 170 16.29 20.42 23.92
CA GLN A 170 15.73 21.67 24.45
C GLN A 170 15.47 21.60 25.96
N LEU A 171 14.93 20.46 26.45
CA LEU A 171 14.71 20.23 27.87
C LEU A 171 16.03 20.21 28.65
N LYS A 172 17.12 19.63 28.13
CA LYS A 172 18.44 19.68 28.72
C LYS A 172 18.95 21.12 28.83
N LYS A 173 18.87 21.91 27.75
CA LYS A 173 19.25 23.34 27.77
C LYS A 173 18.44 24.15 28.79
N LEU A 174 17.14 23.90 28.88
CA LEU A 174 16.26 24.55 29.84
C LEU A 174 16.69 24.23 31.29
N ASN A 175 16.96 22.94 31.55
CA ASN A 175 17.43 22.50 32.88
C ASN A 175 18.80 23.11 33.27
N GLU A 176 19.73 23.23 32.32
CA GLU A 176 21.02 23.90 32.51
C GLU A 176 20.81 25.39 32.80
N SER A 177 19.93 26.08 32.07
CA SER A 177 19.60 27.50 32.31
C SER A 177 18.95 27.72 33.69
N VAL A 178 18.05 26.84 34.11
CA VAL A 178 17.45 26.93 35.46
C VAL A 178 18.46 26.67 36.55
N ARG A 179 19.44 25.79 36.35
CA ARG A 179 20.52 25.53 37.31
C ARG A 179 21.49 26.69 37.43
N SER A 180 21.70 27.47 36.37
CA SER A 180 22.58 28.66 36.40
C SER A 180 21.93 29.89 37.06
N LEU A 181 20.65 29.84 37.39
CA LEU A 181 19.91 30.90 38.09
C LEU A 181 19.85 30.68 39.60
N LYS A 182 20.43 29.59 40.11
CA LYS A 182 20.63 29.31 41.54
C LYS A 182 22.07 29.57 41.96
#